data_e56ad017f00925c0c3b9ddbf7b244f64
#
_entry.id   e56ad017f00925c0c3b9ddbf7b244f64
#
_cell.length_a   1.000
_cell.length_b   1.000
_cell.length_c   1.000
_cell.angle_alpha   90.00
_cell.angle_beta   90.00
_cell.angle_gamma   90.00
#
_symmetry.space_group_name_H-M   'P 1'
#
loop_
_entity.id
_entity.type
_entity.pdbx_description
1 polymer ?
#
loop_
_entity_poly.entity_id
_entity_poly.type
_entity_poly.pdbx_seq_one_letter_code
_entity_poly.pdbx_strand_id
1 'polypeptide(L)'
;MTGLFDPLTVRGLTLRNRIGVAPMCQGTSTDGHVNDWHLVHLGARALGGAALVMFEAAGVTPEGRISTRDAGLWDDAQIEGYVRVNRFISAAGAASAIQLGHAGRKSSFRPIWAAQGMQGLRVATSAEGGWTAAGPSAIPFDTDTAQPRAMSDEEICAVPAQFARAAQRAEAAGFDWIEVHAAHGYLLHSFLSPISNLRTDGWGGSFDNRIRLCLETARAIRAVWPERKPLAFRLSYTDWVEGGWTLDESVELSRRLREAGVDLIDASSGGTTPAATNLARHMTTRALDGQARGREDGALRAQIPLGPGYQVPGAEAIRSGADILVAAVGLITDPTQADAIVREGRADMVMLARELLRDPNWPIRAALALGQAARMSIPCQYYLAWSDRGGSRFDPVAPET
;
A
#
# COMPACT_ATOMS: atom_id res chain seq x y z
N MET A 1 12.91 -25.61 -0.21
CA MET A 1 11.71 -24.76 -0.34
C MET A 1 12.10 -23.35 0.07
N THR A 2 11.67 -22.36 -0.69
CA THR A 2 11.90 -20.94 -0.40
C THR A 2 11.13 -20.52 0.85
N GLY A 3 11.79 -19.85 1.79
CA GLY A 3 11.18 -19.39 3.04
C GLY A 3 11.20 -17.86 3.21
N LEU A 4 10.66 -17.38 4.32
CA LEU A 4 10.51 -15.96 4.62
C LEU A 4 11.82 -15.16 4.60
N PHE A 5 12.92 -15.79 4.99
CA PHE A 5 14.27 -15.17 5.06
C PHE A 5 15.17 -15.49 3.86
N ASP A 6 14.64 -16.13 2.83
CA ASP A 6 15.35 -16.25 1.56
C ASP A 6 15.26 -14.95 0.75
N PRO A 7 16.29 -14.58 0.00
CA PRO A 7 16.25 -13.38 -0.84
C PRO A 7 15.16 -13.47 -1.91
N LEU A 8 14.69 -12.31 -2.36
CA LEU A 8 13.77 -12.16 -3.49
C LEU A 8 14.36 -11.17 -4.49
N THR A 9 14.62 -11.63 -5.70
CA THR A 9 15.05 -10.75 -6.79
C THR A 9 13.88 -10.38 -7.67
N VAL A 10 13.68 -9.08 -7.87
CA VAL A 10 12.70 -8.51 -8.78
C VAL A 10 13.42 -7.54 -9.71
N ARG A 11 13.51 -7.87 -10.98
CA ARG A 11 14.36 -7.16 -11.95
C ARG A 11 15.82 -7.06 -11.45
N GLY A 12 16.37 -5.86 -11.35
CA GLY A 12 17.72 -5.60 -10.88
C GLY A 12 17.86 -5.40 -9.36
N LEU A 13 16.78 -5.56 -8.59
CA LEU A 13 16.77 -5.38 -7.14
C LEU A 13 16.67 -6.73 -6.42
N THR A 14 17.59 -7.00 -5.49
CA THR A 14 17.52 -8.17 -4.61
C THR A 14 17.23 -7.74 -3.18
N LEU A 15 16.07 -8.14 -2.67
CA LEU A 15 15.66 -7.97 -1.28
C LEU A 15 16.32 -9.05 -0.41
N ARG A 16 16.86 -8.68 0.75
CA ARG A 16 17.57 -9.60 1.69
C ARG A 16 16.66 -10.66 2.33
N ASN A 17 15.37 -10.41 2.41
CA ASN A 17 14.33 -11.33 2.86
C ASN A 17 13.00 -10.94 2.22
N ARG A 18 11.90 -11.64 2.55
CA ARG A 18 10.58 -11.48 1.94
C ARG A 18 9.61 -10.73 2.83
N ILE A 19 10.11 -9.81 3.68
CA ILE A 19 9.31 -9.00 4.60
C ILE A 19 9.37 -7.54 4.16
N GLY A 20 8.22 -6.99 3.83
CA GLY A 20 8.05 -5.58 3.50
C GLY A 20 7.21 -4.82 4.53
N VAL A 21 7.53 -3.54 4.71
CA VAL A 21 6.68 -2.58 5.43
C VAL A 21 5.60 -2.12 4.47
N ALA A 22 4.33 -2.42 4.78
CA ALA A 22 3.22 -1.92 3.99
C ALA A 22 3.08 -0.40 4.12
N PRO A 23 2.61 0.31 3.08
CA PRO A 23 2.41 1.75 3.14
C PRO A 23 1.31 2.11 4.15
N MET A 24 1.60 3.08 5.02
CA MET A 24 0.70 3.50 6.11
C MET A 24 0.76 5.01 6.27
N CYS A 25 -0.32 5.72 5.92
CA CYS A 25 -0.41 7.17 6.05
C CYS A 25 -0.22 7.60 7.49
N GLN A 26 0.71 8.53 7.70
CA GLN A 26 1.06 9.07 9.02
C GLN A 26 0.35 10.39 9.32
N GLY A 27 -0.02 11.13 8.29
CA GLY A 27 -0.71 12.41 8.43
C GLY A 27 0.14 13.47 9.12
N THR A 28 1.45 13.49 8.90
CA THR A 28 2.41 14.38 9.56
C THR A 28 3.10 15.36 8.60
N SER A 29 2.83 15.26 7.32
CA SER A 29 3.40 16.13 6.30
C SER A 29 2.78 17.53 6.31
N THR A 30 3.50 18.51 5.83
CA THR A 30 3.02 19.85 5.53
C THR A 30 3.30 20.12 4.06
N ASP A 31 2.26 20.47 3.29
CA ASP A 31 2.33 20.67 1.83
C ASP A 31 3.05 19.52 1.10
N GLY A 32 2.78 18.29 1.53
CA GLY A 32 3.37 17.09 0.96
C GLY A 32 4.81 16.78 1.37
N HIS A 33 5.49 17.69 2.09
CA HIS A 33 6.88 17.47 2.50
C HIS A 33 6.99 16.42 3.61
N VAL A 34 7.86 15.44 3.41
CA VAL A 34 8.27 14.50 4.45
C VAL A 34 9.25 15.17 5.42
N ASN A 35 9.31 14.68 6.65
CA ASN A 35 10.05 15.31 7.75
C ASN A 35 10.72 14.26 8.66
N ASP A 36 11.23 14.67 9.82
CA ASP A 36 11.94 13.80 10.76
C ASP A 36 11.09 12.65 11.31
N TRP A 37 9.76 12.81 11.35
CA TRP A 37 8.88 11.70 11.69
C TRP A 37 9.09 10.51 10.74
N HIS A 38 9.15 10.77 9.44
CA HIS A 38 9.35 9.74 8.41
C HIS A 38 10.72 9.07 8.57
N LEU A 39 11.78 9.84 8.88
CA LEU A 39 13.11 9.29 9.12
C LEU A 39 13.10 8.31 10.32
N VAL A 40 12.54 8.72 11.45
CA VAL A 40 12.47 7.89 12.66
C VAL A 40 11.54 6.69 12.42
N HIS A 41 10.37 6.93 11.83
CA HIS A 41 9.37 5.91 11.58
C HIS A 41 9.89 4.82 10.64
N LEU A 42 10.37 5.18 9.45
CA LEU A 42 10.82 4.20 8.45
C LEU A 42 12.20 3.65 8.78
N GLY A 43 13.10 4.50 9.32
CA GLY A 43 14.43 4.08 9.73
C GLY A 43 14.41 2.99 10.81
N ALA A 44 13.51 3.07 11.77
CA ALA A 44 13.35 2.03 12.79
C ALA A 44 13.00 0.65 12.19
N ARG A 45 12.20 0.60 11.13
CA ARG A 45 11.82 -0.64 10.44
C ARG A 45 12.94 -1.18 9.57
N ALA A 46 13.72 -0.30 8.96
CA ALA A 46 14.93 -0.71 8.24
C ALA A 46 15.96 -1.36 9.17
N LEU A 47 16.24 -0.72 10.33
CA LEU A 47 17.10 -1.26 11.38
C LEU A 47 16.52 -2.55 11.99
N GLY A 48 15.20 -2.67 12.07
CA GLY A 48 14.49 -3.85 12.56
C GLY A 48 14.49 -5.04 11.61
N GLY A 49 15.08 -4.90 10.42
CA GLY A 49 15.37 -6.01 9.51
C GLY A 49 14.38 -6.21 8.38
N ALA A 50 13.40 -5.34 8.16
CA ALA A 50 12.57 -5.40 6.96
C ALA A 50 13.44 -5.19 5.71
N ALA A 51 13.17 -5.96 4.64
CA ALA A 51 13.93 -5.88 3.40
C ALA A 51 13.45 -4.76 2.47
N LEU A 52 12.14 -4.48 2.48
CA LEU A 52 11.52 -3.41 1.73
C LEU A 52 10.83 -2.45 2.71
N VAL A 53 11.18 -1.18 2.68
CA VAL A 53 10.58 -0.16 3.53
C VAL A 53 9.82 0.83 2.66
N MET A 54 8.49 0.72 2.67
CA MET A 54 7.65 1.53 1.81
C MET A 54 7.11 2.75 2.56
N PHE A 55 7.29 3.92 1.95
CA PHE A 55 6.65 5.15 2.37
C PHE A 55 5.13 5.06 2.19
N GLU A 56 4.42 5.87 2.96
CA GLU A 56 2.99 6.06 2.85
C GLU A 56 2.54 6.48 1.44
N ALA A 57 1.23 6.42 1.20
CA ALA A 57 0.67 6.91 -0.05
C ALA A 57 0.99 8.40 -0.23
N ALA A 58 1.80 8.69 -1.24
CA ALA A 58 2.19 10.04 -1.64
C ALA A 58 1.29 10.53 -2.78
N GLY A 59 0.63 11.68 -2.58
CA GLY A 59 -0.22 12.28 -3.60
C GLY A 59 0.58 12.66 -4.84
N VAL A 60 0.11 12.29 -6.05
CA VAL A 60 0.73 12.69 -7.33
C VAL A 60 0.28 14.08 -7.78
N THR A 61 -0.72 14.65 -7.09
CA THR A 61 -1.18 16.03 -7.17
C THR A 61 -1.56 16.52 -5.78
N PRO A 62 -1.65 17.84 -5.52
CA PRO A 62 -2.14 18.35 -4.23
C PRO A 62 -3.51 17.77 -3.83
N GLU A 63 -4.45 17.69 -4.77
CA GLU A 63 -5.80 17.17 -4.56
C GLU A 63 -5.83 15.63 -4.50
N GLY A 64 -4.75 14.99 -4.93
CA GLY A 64 -4.59 13.53 -4.87
C GLY A 64 -4.29 12.99 -3.46
N ARG A 65 -4.06 13.84 -2.47
CA ARG A 65 -3.87 13.41 -1.07
C ARG A 65 -5.16 12.86 -0.48
N ILE A 66 -5.04 11.93 0.46
CA ILE A 66 -6.18 11.40 1.24
C ILE A 66 -6.60 12.46 2.28
N SER A 67 -5.62 13.01 2.99
CA SER A 67 -5.82 14.03 4.00
C SER A 67 -4.98 15.30 3.74
N THR A 68 -5.34 16.38 4.43
CA THR A 68 -4.60 17.66 4.34
C THR A 68 -3.15 17.57 4.84
N ARG A 69 -2.76 16.46 5.49
CA ARG A 69 -1.45 16.24 6.11
C ARG A 69 -0.68 15.05 5.54
N ASP A 70 -1.07 14.55 4.38
CA ASP A 70 -0.37 13.44 3.74
C ASP A 70 0.87 13.90 2.97
N ALA A 71 1.78 12.96 2.77
CA ALA A 71 2.94 13.11 1.91
C ALA A 71 2.53 13.30 0.44
N GLY A 72 3.41 13.91 -0.35
CA GLY A 72 3.20 14.13 -1.77
C GLY A 72 4.49 14.12 -2.56
N LEU A 73 4.37 13.91 -3.87
CA LEU A 73 5.49 13.95 -4.80
C LEU A 73 5.07 14.61 -6.13
N TRP A 74 4.37 15.75 -6.04
CA TRP A 74 3.89 16.52 -7.18
C TRP A 74 4.79 17.71 -7.54
N ASP A 75 5.76 18.08 -6.66
CA ASP A 75 6.67 19.20 -6.81
C ASP A 75 8.12 18.76 -6.55
N ASP A 76 9.06 19.36 -7.28
CA ASP A 76 10.49 19.03 -7.16
C ASP A 76 11.07 19.43 -5.79
N ALA A 77 10.50 20.45 -5.13
CA ALA A 77 10.88 20.85 -3.77
C ALA A 77 10.65 19.75 -2.71
N GLN A 78 9.81 18.76 -3.01
CA GLN A 78 9.55 17.63 -2.11
C GLN A 78 10.65 16.56 -2.16
N ILE A 79 11.49 16.52 -3.20
CA ILE A 79 12.50 15.48 -3.46
C ILE A 79 13.51 15.37 -2.31
N GLU A 80 14.05 16.49 -1.83
CA GLU A 80 15.15 16.51 -0.85
C GLU A 80 14.78 15.78 0.47
N GLY A 81 13.54 15.96 0.94
CA GLY A 81 13.05 15.26 2.13
C GLY A 81 13.12 13.74 1.99
N TYR A 82 12.74 13.21 0.83
CA TYR A 82 12.81 11.78 0.53
C TYR A 82 14.26 11.28 0.40
N VAL A 83 15.15 12.04 -0.26
CA VAL A 83 16.58 11.69 -0.40
C VAL A 83 17.21 11.42 0.98
N ARG A 84 16.92 12.29 1.95
CA ARG A 84 17.44 12.15 3.32
C ARG A 84 17.02 10.82 3.98
N VAL A 85 15.76 10.46 3.84
CA VAL A 85 15.22 9.22 4.46
C VAL A 85 15.68 7.99 3.70
N ASN A 86 15.69 8.02 2.35
CA ASN A 86 16.14 6.92 1.50
C ASN A 86 17.61 6.57 1.76
N ARG A 87 18.47 7.57 1.93
CA ARG A 87 19.87 7.35 2.28
C ARG A 87 19.99 6.54 3.59
N PHE A 88 19.20 6.85 4.61
CA PHE A 88 19.22 6.12 5.87
C PHE A 88 18.71 4.68 5.72
N ILE A 89 17.62 4.48 4.97
CA ILE A 89 17.05 3.15 4.71
C ILE A 89 18.08 2.28 3.98
N SER A 90 18.72 2.81 2.95
CA SER A 90 19.75 2.11 2.18
C SER A 90 20.96 1.77 3.05
N ALA A 91 21.46 2.71 3.85
CA ALA A 91 22.57 2.47 4.80
C ALA A 91 22.24 1.41 5.86
N ALA A 92 20.95 1.22 6.18
CA ALA A 92 20.47 0.14 7.05
C ALA A 92 20.28 -1.21 6.30
N GLY A 93 20.66 -1.29 5.01
CA GLY A 93 20.62 -2.51 4.19
C GLY A 93 19.18 -2.91 3.77
N ALA A 94 18.25 -1.97 3.72
CA ALA A 94 16.90 -2.18 3.21
C ALA A 94 16.71 -1.41 1.88
N ALA A 95 15.83 -1.93 1.01
CA ALA A 95 15.39 -1.21 -0.17
C ALA A 95 14.30 -0.19 0.20
N SER A 96 14.36 1.01 -0.39
CA SER A 96 13.36 2.04 -0.21
C SER A 96 12.29 1.99 -1.29
N ALA A 97 11.03 2.10 -0.90
CA ALA A 97 9.89 2.11 -1.80
C ALA A 97 8.96 3.28 -1.51
N ILE A 98 8.20 3.72 -2.52
CA ILE A 98 7.17 4.73 -2.37
C ILE A 98 5.86 4.24 -2.99
N GLN A 99 4.74 4.44 -2.30
CA GLN A 99 3.42 4.24 -2.87
C GLN A 99 2.93 5.55 -3.49
N LEU A 100 2.80 5.60 -4.81
CA LEU A 100 2.21 6.74 -5.53
C LEU A 100 0.69 6.57 -5.59
N GLY A 101 -0.06 7.63 -5.27
CA GLY A 101 -1.50 7.55 -5.19
C GLY A 101 -2.23 8.83 -5.57
N HIS A 102 -3.51 8.66 -5.87
CA HIS A 102 -4.49 9.74 -5.97
C HIS A 102 -5.77 9.26 -5.28
N ALA A 103 -6.19 9.97 -4.24
CA ALA A 103 -7.28 9.52 -3.38
C ALA A 103 -8.68 9.57 -4.03
N GLY A 104 -8.81 10.34 -5.13
CA GLY A 104 -10.07 10.40 -5.86
C GLY A 104 -11.22 10.90 -4.98
N ARG A 105 -12.35 10.20 -5.02
CA ARG A 105 -13.54 10.54 -4.23
C ARG A 105 -13.37 10.38 -2.71
N LYS A 106 -12.26 9.75 -2.28
CA LYS A 106 -11.88 9.58 -0.86
C LYS A 106 -10.75 10.51 -0.45
N SER A 107 -10.73 11.72 -0.99
CA SER A 107 -9.77 12.78 -0.68
C SER A 107 -10.34 13.84 0.25
N SER A 108 -9.48 14.79 0.63
CA SER A 108 -9.88 15.97 1.42
C SER A 108 -10.36 15.66 2.83
N PHE A 109 -9.78 14.64 3.47
CA PHE A 109 -10.07 14.35 4.86
C PHE A 109 -9.14 15.09 5.82
N ARG A 110 -9.54 15.19 7.09
CA ARG A 110 -8.63 15.46 8.19
C ARG A 110 -7.74 14.24 8.44
N PRO A 111 -6.52 14.42 8.97
CA PRO A 111 -5.71 13.28 9.40
C PRO A 111 -6.48 12.40 10.38
N ILE A 112 -6.32 11.07 10.26
CA ILE A 112 -7.08 10.09 11.05
C ILE A 112 -6.93 10.28 12.56
N TRP A 113 -5.76 10.71 13.02
CA TRP A 113 -5.47 10.99 14.44
C TRP A 113 -6.13 12.29 14.95
N ALA A 114 -6.50 13.23 14.06
CA ALA A 114 -7.22 14.44 14.41
C ALA A 114 -8.73 14.22 14.61
N ALA A 115 -9.23 13.04 14.23
CA ALA A 115 -10.59 12.63 14.53
C ALA A 115 -10.70 12.21 16.00
N GLN A 116 -11.09 13.12 16.91
CA GLN A 116 -11.29 12.79 18.31
C GLN A 116 -12.30 11.64 18.45
N GLY A 117 -11.82 10.52 19.02
CA GLY A 117 -12.69 9.41 19.41
C GLY A 117 -13.21 8.53 18.28
N MET A 118 -12.46 8.32 17.19
CA MET A 118 -12.75 7.34 16.14
C MET A 118 -14.18 7.42 15.52
N GLN A 119 -14.73 8.60 15.40
CA GLN A 119 -16.04 8.83 14.76
C GLN A 119 -15.95 8.91 13.23
N GLY A 120 -15.09 8.09 12.60
CA GLY A 120 -14.99 8.02 11.14
C GLY A 120 -14.09 9.10 10.52
N LEU A 121 -13.89 8.99 9.22
CA LEU A 121 -13.16 9.98 8.41
C LEU A 121 -14.01 11.25 8.31
N ARG A 122 -13.45 12.41 8.72
CA ARG A 122 -14.11 13.69 8.61
C ARG A 122 -13.54 14.49 7.44
N VAL A 123 -14.40 14.97 6.59
CA VAL A 123 -14.02 15.87 5.50
C VAL A 123 -13.47 17.16 6.07
N ALA A 124 -12.34 17.63 5.54
CA ALA A 124 -11.75 18.91 5.92
C ALA A 124 -12.57 20.07 5.29
N THR A 125 -12.80 21.11 6.06
CA THR A 125 -13.41 22.34 5.55
C THR A 125 -12.39 23.13 4.70
N SER A 126 -12.86 24.09 3.90
CA SER A 126 -11.96 24.98 3.14
C SER A 126 -11.01 25.76 4.05
N ALA A 127 -11.46 26.15 5.26
CA ALA A 127 -10.62 26.81 6.26
C ALA A 127 -9.51 25.91 6.82
N GLU A 128 -9.66 24.59 6.72
CA GLU A 128 -8.69 23.56 7.10
C GLU A 128 -7.83 23.08 5.92
N GLY A 129 -7.92 23.76 4.78
CA GLY A 129 -7.22 23.42 3.57
C GLY A 129 -7.87 22.28 2.78
N GLY A 130 -9.16 22.01 3.00
CA GLY A 130 -9.92 21.01 2.25
C GLY A 130 -10.24 21.47 0.82
N TRP A 131 -10.49 20.51 -0.05
CA TRP A 131 -10.80 20.71 -1.48
C TRP A 131 -11.98 19.84 -1.92
N THR A 132 -12.52 20.11 -3.10
CA THR A 132 -13.57 19.28 -3.69
C THR A 132 -12.99 17.99 -4.25
N ALA A 133 -13.39 16.85 -3.72
CA ALA A 133 -13.02 15.55 -4.22
C ALA A 133 -13.54 15.30 -5.65
N ALA A 134 -12.83 14.49 -6.43
CA ALA A 134 -13.21 14.11 -7.79
C ALA A 134 -13.09 12.59 -7.98
N GLY A 135 -13.91 12.02 -8.88
CA GLY A 135 -13.86 10.60 -9.19
C GLY A 135 -14.51 10.30 -10.53
N PRO A 136 -14.66 9.02 -10.92
CA PRO A 136 -15.28 8.67 -12.21
C PRO A 136 -16.72 9.16 -12.30
N SER A 137 -17.43 9.17 -11.18
CA SER A 137 -18.86 9.57 -11.08
C SER A 137 -19.09 10.36 -9.79
N ALA A 138 -20.15 11.18 -9.77
CA ALA A 138 -20.52 12.00 -8.62
C ALA A 138 -21.22 11.17 -7.51
N ILE A 139 -20.55 10.12 -7.03
CA ILE A 139 -21.07 9.20 -6.01
C ILE A 139 -20.20 9.32 -4.75
N PRO A 140 -20.78 9.73 -3.60
CA PRO A 140 -20.04 9.82 -2.36
C PRO A 140 -19.57 8.43 -1.90
N PHE A 141 -18.49 8.41 -1.09
CA PHE A 141 -17.98 7.17 -0.51
C PHE A 141 -18.91 6.62 0.58
N ASP A 142 -19.47 7.49 1.40
CA ASP A 142 -20.40 7.19 2.48
C ASP A 142 -21.43 8.31 2.57
N THR A 143 -22.53 8.07 3.29
CA THR A 143 -23.60 9.05 3.53
C THR A 143 -23.11 10.35 4.20
N ASP A 144 -22.04 10.24 5.00
CA ASP A 144 -21.46 11.36 5.75
C ASP A 144 -20.26 12.02 5.03
N THR A 145 -19.98 11.64 3.76
CA THR A 145 -18.90 12.24 2.97
C THR A 145 -19.47 13.23 1.95
N ALA A 146 -18.65 14.23 1.60
CA ALA A 146 -19.03 15.18 0.57
C ALA A 146 -19.23 14.47 -0.79
N GLN A 147 -20.20 14.92 -1.57
CA GLN A 147 -20.38 14.44 -2.93
C GLN A 147 -19.17 14.87 -3.79
N PRO A 148 -18.43 13.94 -4.41
CA PRO A 148 -17.38 14.29 -5.34
C PRO A 148 -17.97 14.81 -6.64
N ARG A 149 -17.21 15.57 -7.41
CA ARG A 149 -17.55 15.84 -8.80
C ARG A 149 -17.10 14.70 -9.72
N ALA A 150 -17.81 14.49 -10.81
CA ALA A 150 -17.32 13.63 -11.88
C ALA A 150 -16.16 14.32 -12.63
N MET A 151 -15.10 13.57 -12.93
CA MET A 151 -13.98 14.05 -13.72
C MET A 151 -14.35 14.19 -15.20
N SER A 152 -13.82 15.23 -15.86
CA SER A 152 -13.87 15.36 -17.31
C SER A 152 -12.93 14.39 -18.00
N ASP A 153 -13.10 14.17 -19.29
CA ASP A 153 -12.21 13.32 -20.09
C ASP A 153 -10.78 13.87 -20.10
N GLU A 154 -10.62 15.19 -20.16
CA GLU A 154 -9.30 15.84 -20.11
C GLU A 154 -8.59 15.56 -18.78
N GLU A 155 -9.28 15.67 -17.66
CA GLU A 155 -8.75 15.36 -16.34
C GLU A 155 -8.35 13.89 -16.22
N ILE A 156 -9.16 12.96 -16.73
CA ILE A 156 -8.86 11.52 -16.72
C ILE A 156 -7.62 11.24 -17.58
N CYS A 157 -7.55 11.80 -18.78
CA CYS A 157 -6.40 11.65 -19.68
C CYS A 157 -5.09 12.25 -19.10
N ALA A 158 -5.18 13.21 -18.18
CA ALA A 158 -4.02 13.78 -17.51
C ALA A 158 -3.43 12.90 -16.40
N VAL A 159 -4.21 11.97 -15.82
CA VAL A 159 -3.80 11.14 -14.68
C VAL A 159 -2.52 10.32 -14.96
N PRO A 160 -2.39 9.58 -16.08
CA PRO A 160 -1.17 8.82 -16.36
C PRO A 160 0.10 9.70 -16.37
N ALA A 161 0.02 10.91 -16.93
CA ALA A 161 1.14 11.85 -16.95
C ALA A 161 1.48 12.40 -15.55
N GLN A 162 0.50 12.56 -14.65
CA GLN A 162 0.74 12.96 -13.26
C GLN A 162 1.53 11.88 -12.52
N PHE A 163 1.15 10.61 -12.65
CA PHE A 163 1.89 9.48 -12.09
C PHE A 163 3.30 9.34 -12.69
N ALA A 164 3.45 9.53 -14.00
CA ALA A 164 4.76 9.48 -14.64
C ALA A 164 5.70 10.58 -14.12
N ARG A 165 5.22 11.81 -13.93
CA ARG A 165 6.02 12.89 -13.32
C ARG A 165 6.41 12.59 -11.88
N ALA A 166 5.49 12.01 -11.08
CA ALA A 166 5.82 11.56 -9.73
C ALA A 166 6.85 10.43 -9.74
N ALA A 167 6.80 9.50 -10.71
CA ALA A 167 7.80 8.46 -10.88
C ALA A 167 9.19 9.00 -11.24
N GLN A 168 9.28 10.04 -12.07
CA GLN A 168 10.55 10.72 -12.34
C GLN A 168 11.13 11.37 -11.08
N ARG A 169 10.30 12.00 -10.25
CA ARG A 169 10.72 12.54 -8.95
C ARG A 169 11.14 11.44 -7.97
N ALA A 170 10.45 10.29 -7.99
CA ALA A 170 10.84 9.14 -7.18
C ALA A 170 12.23 8.60 -7.58
N GLU A 171 12.55 8.58 -8.88
CA GLU A 171 13.90 8.25 -9.35
C GLU A 171 14.94 9.28 -8.87
N ALA A 172 14.64 10.57 -9.01
CA ALA A 172 15.52 11.65 -8.53
C ALA A 172 15.71 11.63 -7.01
N ALA A 173 14.69 11.17 -6.25
CA ALA A 173 14.77 10.99 -4.81
C ALA A 173 15.52 9.70 -4.39
N GLY A 174 15.93 8.86 -5.35
CA GLY A 174 16.74 7.67 -5.10
C GLY A 174 15.94 6.44 -4.62
N PHE A 175 14.63 6.39 -4.87
CA PHE A 175 13.83 5.19 -4.57
C PHE A 175 14.26 3.98 -5.41
N ASP A 176 14.21 2.80 -4.80
CA ASP A 176 14.50 1.52 -5.45
C ASP A 176 13.25 0.89 -6.08
N TRP A 177 12.06 1.24 -5.60
CA TRP A 177 10.79 0.59 -5.93
C TRP A 177 9.63 1.59 -5.93
N ILE A 178 8.74 1.48 -6.91
CA ILE A 178 7.44 2.18 -6.93
C ILE A 178 6.32 1.17 -6.77
N GLU A 179 5.36 1.50 -5.93
CA GLU A 179 4.04 0.88 -5.89
C GLU A 179 2.98 1.90 -6.29
N VAL A 180 2.06 1.52 -7.17
CA VAL A 180 0.90 2.35 -7.53
C VAL A 180 -0.30 1.94 -6.70
N HIS A 181 -0.92 2.89 -6.04
CA HIS A 181 -2.13 2.64 -5.26
C HIS A 181 -3.37 2.55 -6.17
N ALA A 182 -3.76 1.33 -6.53
CA ALA A 182 -4.97 1.04 -7.31
C ALA A 182 -5.99 0.21 -6.50
N ALA A 183 -6.08 0.49 -5.19
CA ALA A 183 -6.91 -0.24 -4.22
C ALA A 183 -7.77 0.71 -3.37
N HIS A 184 -8.55 0.13 -2.46
CA HIS A 184 -9.22 0.77 -1.32
C HIS A 184 -10.22 1.88 -1.69
N GLY A 185 -10.76 1.87 -2.91
CA GLY A 185 -11.72 2.88 -3.38
C GLY A 185 -11.11 4.24 -3.71
N TYR A 186 -9.76 4.33 -3.79
CA TYR A 186 -9.07 5.51 -4.29
C TYR A 186 -9.21 5.63 -5.81
N LEU A 187 -8.62 6.64 -6.44
CA LEU A 187 -8.97 7.03 -7.80
C LEU A 187 -8.95 5.84 -8.78
N LEU A 188 -7.82 5.15 -8.92
CA LEU A 188 -7.71 4.05 -9.90
C LEU A 188 -8.71 2.92 -9.58
N HIS A 189 -8.83 2.52 -8.31
CA HIS A 189 -9.83 1.52 -7.91
C HIS A 189 -11.26 2.00 -8.16
N SER A 190 -11.54 3.29 -7.97
CA SER A 190 -12.88 3.82 -8.23
C SER A 190 -13.29 3.76 -9.71
N PHE A 191 -12.32 3.75 -10.64
CA PHE A 191 -12.59 3.46 -12.06
C PHE A 191 -12.82 1.98 -12.33
N LEU A 192 -12.14 1.07 -11.60
CA LEU A 192 -12.29 -0.39 -11.76
C LEU A 192 -13.68 -0.86 -11.32
N SER A 193 -14.16 -0.37 -10.18
CA SER A 193 -15.39 -0.87 -9.54
C SER A 193 -16.66 -0.33 -10.20
N PRO A 194 -17.59 -1.22 -10.64
CA PRO A 194 -18.89 -0.79 -11.16
C PRO A 194 -19.74 0.00 -10.17
N ILE A 195 -19.50 -0.18 -8.85
CA ILE A 195 -20.24 0.54 -7.80
C ILE A 195 -19.90 2.03 -7.80
N SER A 196 -18.67 2.39 -8.11
CA SER A 196 -18.18 3.78 -8.09
C SER A 196 -18.06 4.41 -9.46
N ASN A 197 -18.08 3.62 -10.54
CA ASN A 197 -17.93 4.05 -11.91
C ASN A 197 -19.21 3.74 -12.70
N LEU A 198 -20.10 4.74 -12.78
CA LEU A 198 -21.33 4.66 -13.57
C LEU A 198 -21.21 5.37 -14.95
N ARG A 199 -19.98 5.58 -15.42
CA ARG A 199 -19.75 6.18 -16.74
C ARG A 199 -20.20 5.21 -17.87
N THR A 200 -20.69 5.82 -18.94
CA THR A 200 -21.14 5.09 -20.15
C THR A 200 -20.28 5.38 -21.37
N ASP A 201 -19.16 6.09 -21.17
CA ASP A 201 -18.16 6.44 -22.18
C ASP A 201 -16.99 5.44 -22.19
N GLY A 202 -15.88 5.82 -22.84
CA GLY A 202 -14.66 5.00 -22.94
C GLY A 202 -13.94 4.69 -21.62
N TRP A 203 -14.41 5.23 -20.48
CA TRP A 203 -13.81 5.08 -19.15
C TRP A 203 -14.67 4.25 -18.20
N GLY A 204 -15.84 3.77 -18.62
CA GLY A 204 -16.77 3.01 -17.79
C GLY A 204 -17.58 1.98 -18.54
N GLY A 205 -18.50 1.31 -17.85
CA GLY A 205 -19.32 0.22 -18.39
C GLY A 205 -18.56 -1.09 -18.51
N SER A 206 -17.98 -1.39 -19.68
CA SER A 206 -17.29 -2.64 -19.93
C SER A 206 -16.03 -2.81 -19.05
N PHE A 207 -15.63 -4.06 -18.82
CA PHE A 207 -14.37 -4.37 -18.14
C PHE A 207 -13.18 -3.64 -18.76
N ASP A 208 -13.04 -3.69 -20.09
CA ASP A 208 -11.92 -3.06 -20.80
C ASP A 208 -11.86 -1.53 -20.59
N ASN A 209 -13.00 -0.87 -20.56
CA ASN A 209 -13.06 0.58 -20.28
C ASN A 209 -12.69 0.89 -18.83
N ARG A 210 -13.18 0.09 -17.87
CA ARG A 210 -12.91 0.31 -16.45
C ARG A 210 -11.45 0.11 -16.08
N ILE A 211 -10.74 -0.83 -16.72
CA ILE A 211 -9.30 -1.09 -16.46
C ILE A 211 -8.37 -0.14 -17.22
N ARG A 212 -8.86 0.58 -18.22
CA ARG A 212 -8.07 1.44 -19.12
C ARG A 212 -7.14 2.37 -18.37
N LEU A 213 -7.65 3.11 -17.39
CA LEU A 213 -6.85 4.09 -16.64
C LEU A 213 -5.70 3.44 -15.87
N CYS A 214 -5.89 2.26 -15.28
CA CYS A 214 -4.82 1.51 -14.63
C CYS A 214 -3.73 1.12 -15.63
N LEU A 215 -4.09 0.60 -16.80
CA LEU A 215 -3.13 0.17 -17.82
C LEU A 215 -2.38 1.34 -18.44
N GLU A 216 -3.03 2.46 -18.70
CA GLU A 216 -2.39 3.68 -19.21
C GLU A 216 -1.43 4.27 -18.17
N THR A 217 -1.81 4.24 -16.89
CA THR A 217 -0.94 4.66 -15.78
C THR A 217 0.30 3.75 -15.66
N ALA A 218 0.13 2.44 -15.75
CA ALA A 218 1.24 1.49 -15.71
C ALA A 218 2.24 1.74 -16.85
N ARG A 219 1.75 1.89 -18.08
CA ARG A 219 2.59 2.17 -19.26
C ARG A 219 3.29 3.52 -19.16
N ALA A 220 2.61 4.56 -18.68
CA ALA A 220 3.19 5.89 -18.52
C ALA A 220 4.32 5.91 -17.49
N ILE A 221 4.15 5.22 -16.36
CA ILE A 221 5.22 5.06 -15.36
C ILE A 221 6.36 4.24 -15.96
N ARG A 222 6.09 3.08 -16.58
CA ARG A 222 7.15 2.21 -17.11
C ARG A 222 7.99 2.91 -18.18
N ALA A 223 7.42 3.83 -18.95
CA ALA A 223 8.14 4.60 -19.94
C ALA A 223 9.22 5.54 -19.38
N VAL A 224 9.12 5.93 -18.11
CA VAL A 224 10.05 6.86 -17.44
C VAL A 224 10.81 6.26 -16.26
N TRP A 225 10.30 5.17 -15.66
CA TRP A 225 10.92 4.48 -14.53
C TRP A 225 11.97 3.47 -15.04
N PRO A 226 13.19 3.46 -14.51
CA PRO A 226 14.27 2.61 -15.02
C PRO A 226 13.87 1.14 -15.11
N GLU A 227 14.20 0.47 -16.23
CA GLU A 227 13.82 -0.91 -16.47
C GLU A 227 14.33 -1.87 -15.39
N ARG A 228 15.51 -1.60 -14.83
CA ARG A 228 16.09 -2.41 -13.75
C ARG A 228 15.34 -2.31 -12.42
N LYS A 229 14.49 -1.29 -12.23
CA LYS A 229 13.77 -1.04 -10.97
C LYS A 229 12.35 -1.61 -11.02
N PRO A 230 11.91 -2.30 -9.94
CA PRO A 230 10.57 -2.85 -9.84
C PRO A 230 9.46 -1.81 -9.89
N LEU A 231 8.34 -2.20 -10.49
CA LEU A 231 7.06 -1.50 -10.47
C LEU A 231 5.98 -2.45 -9.94
N ALA A 232 5.36 -2.10 -8.83
CA ALA A 232 4.25 -2.83 -8.25
C ALA A 232 2.93 -2.06 -8.37
N PHE A 233 1.83 -2.81 -8.29
CA PHE A 233 0.48 -2.26 -8.15
C PHE A 233 -0.18 -2.88 -6.94
N ARG A 234 -0.75 -2.04 -6.06
CA ARG A 234 -1.63 -2.52 -5.00
C ARG A 234 -3.06 -2.53 -5.50
N LEU A 235 -3.69 -3.72 -5.48
CA LEU A 235 -5.06 -3.93 -5.91
C LEU A 235 -5.95 -4.34 -4.74
N SER A 236 -7.18 -3.86 -4.71
CA SER A 236 -8.26 -4.55 -3.99
C SER A 236 -8.78 -5.64 -4.88
N TYR A 237 -8.48 -6.91 -4.58
CA TYR A 237 -8.88 -8.01 -5.44
C TYR A 237 -10.38 -8.29 -5.44
N THR A 238 -11.12 -7.70 -4.51
CA THR A 238 -12.60 -7.74 -4.46
C THR A 238 -13.14 -6.58 -3.62
N ASP A 239 -14.33 -6.13 -3.94
CA ASP A 239 -15.07 -5.12 -3.17
C ASP A 239 -15.78 -5.71 -1.95
N TRP A 240 -15.92 -7.01 -1.85
CA TRP A 240 -16.74 -7.71 -0.85
C TRP A 240 -18.23 -7.31 -0.88
N VAL A 241 -18.72 -6.89 -2.05
CA VAL A 241 -20.10 -6.45 -2.29
C VAL A 241 -20.56 -7.03 -3.61
N GLU A 242 -21.79 -7.52 -3.65
CA GLU A 242 -22.42 -8.01 -4.87
C GLU A 242 -22.51 -6.88 -5.92
N GLY A 243 -22.21 -7.21 -7.18
CA GLY A 243 -22.15 -6.24 -8.27
C GLY A 243 -20.93 -5.33 -8.24
N GLY A 244 -19.99 -5.53 -7.32
CA GLY A 244 -18.72 -4.81 -7.25
C GLY A 244 -17.60 -5.46 -8.06
N TRP A 245 -16.37 -4.99 -7.85
CA TRP A 245 -15.16 -5.54 -8.44
C TRP A 245 -14.88 -6.94 -7.89
N THR A 246 -14.50 -7.88 -8.75
CA THR A 246 -14.37 -9.31 -8.43
C THR A 246 -12.93 -9.81 -8.48
N LEU A 247 -12.70 -10.98 -7.88
CA LEU A 247 -11.40 -11.67 -7.93
C LEU A 247 -11.02 -12.06 -9.37
N ASP A 248 -11.95 -12.56 -10.17
CA ASP A 248 -11.68 -12.94 -11.56
C ASP A 248 -11.24 -11.74 -12.40
N GLU A 249 -11.89 -10.59 -12.21
CA GLU A 249 -11.50 -9.34 -12.86
C GLU A 249 -10.10 -8.88 -12.38
N SER A 250 -9.76 -9.12 -11.12
CA SER A 250 -8.42 -8.80 -10.57
C SER A 250 -7.34 -9.69 -11.16
N VAL A 251 -7.61 -10.98 -11.35
CA VAL A 251 -6.67 -11.91 -12.00
C VAL A 251 -6.43 -11.47 -13.45
N GLU A 252 -7.49 -11.15 -14.21
CA GLU A 252 -7.35 -10.70 -15.58
C GLU A 252 -6.64 -9.34 -15.68
N LEU A 253 -6.98 -8.38 -14.82
CA LEU A 253 -6.25 -7.10 -14.73
C LEU A 253 -4.77 -7.33 -14.43
N SER A 254 -4.45 -8.20 -13.47
CA SER A 254 -3.06 -8.50 -13.09
C SER A 254 -2.25 -9.07 -14.26
N ARG A 255 -2.86 -9.93 -15.10
CA ARG A 255 -2.24 -10.45 -16.31
C ARG A 255 -1.90 -9.31 -17.29
N ARG A 256 -2.85 -8.41 -17.53
CA ARG A 256 -2.65 -7.25 -18.42
C ARG A 256 -1.67 -6.21 -17.84
N LEU A 257 -1.62 -6.05 -16.51
CA LEU A 257 -0.63 -5.20 -15.84
C LEU A 257 0.78 -5.78 -16.01
N ARG A 258 0.96 -7.11 -15.89
CA ARG A 258 2.23 -7.77 -16.20
C ARG A 258 2.68 -7.48 -17.64
N GLU A 259 1.79 -7.58 -18.61
CA GLU A 259 2.06 -7.24 -20.02
C GLU A 259 2.41 -5.76 -20.20
N ALA A 260 1.89 -4.89 -19.35
CA ALA A 260 2.22 -3.46 -19.30
C ALA A 260 3.53 -3.14 -18.54
N GLY A 261 4.25 -4.17 -18.04
CA GLY A 261 5.54 -4.02 -17.38
C GLY A 261 5.49 -3.89 -15.87
N VAL A 262 4.37 -4.26 -15.24
CA VAL A 262 4.26 -4.40 -13.77
C VAL A 262 4.88 -5.73 -13.34
N ASP A 263 5.61 -5.73 -12.25
CA ASP A 263 6.41 -6.86 -11.78
C ASP A 263 5.78 -7.61 -10.62
N LEU A 264 4.97 -6.91 -9.80
CA LEU A 264 4.38 -7.50 -8.59
C LEU A 264 3.01 -6.86 -8.29
N ILE A 265 2.09 -7.68 -7.78
CA ILE A 265 0.81 -7.22 -7.22
C ILE A 265 0.83 -7.34 -5.69
N ASP A 266 0.61 -6.23 -4.96
CA ASP A 266 0.27 -6.26 -3.53
C ASP A 266 -1.24 -6.47 -3.39
N ALA A 267 -1.62 -7.67 -2.98
CA ALA A 267 -3.01 -8.13 -2.98
C ALA A 267 -3.73 -7.73 -1.68
N SER A 268 -4.47 -6.64 -1.75
CA SER A 268 -5.37 -6.16 -0.70
C SER A 268 -6.85 -6.35 -1.09
N SER A 269 -7.80 -5.78 -0.34
CA SER A 269 -9.23 -5.92 -0.67
C SER A 269 -10.11 -4.81 -0.09
N GLY A 270 -11.28 -4.63 -0.68
CA GLY A 270 -12.32 -3.71 -0.21
C GLY A 270 -11.98 -2.23 -0.33
N GLY A 271 -12.73 -1.40 0.35
CA GLY A 271 -12.53 0.06 0.45
C GLY A 271 -13.32 0.90 -0.55
N THR A 272 -14.04 0.29 -1.50
CA THR A 272 -14.95 1.00 -2.42
C THR A 272 -16.20 1.47 -1.70
N THR A 273 -16.69 0.68 -0.75
CA THR A 273 -17.78 1.05 0.16
C THR A 273 -17.31 0.95 1.60
N PRO A 274 -17.96 1.61 2.57
CA PRO A 274 -17.66 1.38 3.98
C PRO A 274 -17.85 -0.08 4.37
N ALA A 275 -17.03 -0.58 5.30
CA ALA A 275 -17.18 -1.92 5.83
C ALA A 275 -18.45 -2.03 6.69
N ALA A 276 -19.16 -3.16 6.62
CA ALA A 276 -20.33 -3.44 7.45
C ALA A 276 -19.99 -3.48 8.95
N THR A 277 -18.77 -3.89 9.28
CA THR A 277 -18.21 -3.82 10.63
C THR A 277 -17.28 -2.62 10.72
N ASN A 278 -17.48 -1.76 11.72
CA ASN A 278 -16.53 -0.69 12.01
C ASN A 278 -15.15 -1.30 12.25
N LEU A 279 -14.22 -1.11 11.32
CA LEU A 279 -12.82 -1.51 11.47
C LEU A 279 -12.22 -0.96 12.79
N ALA A 280 -12.73 0.17 13.24
CA ALA A 280 -12.44 0.81 14.50
C ALA A 280 -12.87 -0.03 15.74
N ARG A 281 -13.96 -0.79 15.67
CA ARG A 281 -14.37 -1.69 16.77
C ARG A 281 -13.52 -2.94 16.86
N HIS A 282 -12.92 -3.39 15.76
CA HIS A 282 -12.00 -4.54 15.76
C HIS A 282 -10.56 -4.16 16.18
N MET A 283 -10.27 -2.87 16.32
CA MET A 283 -8.99 -2.39 16.88
C MET A 283 -8.97 -2.44 18.42
N THR A 284 -10.12 -2.53 19.07
CA THR A 284 -10.23 -2.77 20.51
C THR A 284 -10.65 -4.22 20.75
N THR A 285 -9.70 -4.99 21.27
CA THR A 285 -9.88 -6.36 21.75
C THR A 285 -11.20 -6.57 22.46
N ARG A 286 -12.12 -7.31 21.87
CA ARG A 286 -13.17 -8.19 22.37
C ARG A 286 -14.43 -8.11 21.52
N ALA A 287 -14.79 -9.25 21.07
CA ALA A 287 -16.07 -9.69 20.56
C ALA A 287 -16.01 -10.17 19.11
N LEU A 288 -15.59 -11.39 18.94
CA LEU A 288 -15.99 -12.27 17.86
C LEU A 288 -17.43 -12.75 18.15
N ASP A 289 -18.36 -11.85 18.33
CA ASP A 289 -19.78 -12.19 18.34
C ASP A 289 -20.38 -11.75 17.01
N GLY A 290 -20.56 -12.78 16.16
CA GLY A 290 -21.02 -12.65 14.80
C GLY A 290 -22.46 -12.17 14.67
N GLN A 291 -22.68 -10.85 14.73
CA GLN A 291 -23.84 -10.21 14.15
C GLN A 291 -23.47 -8.80 13.67
N ALA A 292 -23.09 -8.70 12.39
CA ALA A 292 -23.07 -7.43 11.70
C ALA A 292 -24.52 -6.93 11.56
N ARG A 293 -24.93 -6.00 12.40
CA ARG A 293 -26.16 -5.24 12.18
C ARG A 293 -25.88 -4.21 11.09
N GLY A 294 -26.44 -4.42 9.89
CA GLY A 294 -26.49 -3.37 8.86
C GLY A 294 -27.16 -2.13 9.45
N ARG A 295 -26.66 -0.94 9.10
CA ARG A 295 -27.40 0.29 9.34
C ARG A 295 -28.68 0.26 8.52
N GLU A 296 -29.76 0.77 9.08
CA GLU A 296 -31.10 0.82 8.44
C GLU A 296 -31.20 1.85 7.29
N ASP A 297 -30.07 2.44 6.87
CA ASP A 297 -29.99 3.53 5.87
C ASP A 297 -29.93 3.04 4.40
N GLY A 298 -29.99 1.72 4.15
CA GLY A 298 -29.96 1.14 2.80
C GLY A 298 -28.62 1.27 2.08
N ALA A 299 -27.56 1.79 2.73
CA ALA A 299 -26.25 1.96 2.13
C ALA A 299 -25.53 0.62 1.93
N LEU A 300 -24.86 0.46 0.78
CA LEU A 300 -24.01 -0.71 0.51
C LEU A 300 -22.88 -0.79 1.53
N ARG A 301 -22.67 -1.99 2.10
CA ARG A 301 -21.63 -2.25 3.09
C ARG A 301 -20.87 -3.52 2.72
N ALA A 302 -19.53 -3.41 2.65
CA ALA A 302 -18.67 -4.55 2.37
C ALA A 302 -18.68 -5.57 3.52
N GLN A 303 -18.87 -6.85 3.20
CA GLN A 303 -18.83 -7.99 4.14
C GLN A 303 -17.42 -8.59 4.19
N ILE A 304 -16.51 -7.99 4.94
CA ILE A 304 -15.10 -8.41 4.98
C ILE A 304 -14.90 -9.51 6.02
N PRO A 305 -14.41 -10.71 5.64
CA PRO A 305 -14.17 -11.83 6.55
C PRO A 305 -12.86 -11.64 7.35
N LEU A 306 -12.83 -10.66 8.25
CA LEU A 306 -11.62 -10.30 8.99
C LEU A 306 -11.08 -11.46 9.83
N GLY A 307 -9.79 -11.77 9.65
CA GLY A 307 -9.05 -12.79 10.38
C GLY A 307 -7.58 -12.83 9.95
N PRO A 308 -6.70 -13.53 10.68
CA PRO A 308 -5.29 -13.66 10.29
C PRO A 308 -5.14 -14.22 8.87
N GLY A 309 -4.52 -13.43 7.97
CA GLY A 309 -4.29 -13.85 6.58
C GLY A 309 -5.53 -13.83 5.69
N TYR A 310 -6.61 -13.11 6.04
CA TYR A 310 -7.89 -13.12 5.29
C TYR A 310 -7.76 -12.72 3.81
N GLN A 311 -6.69 -12.05 3.42
CA GLN A 311 -6.45 -11.67 2.02
C GLN A 311 -5.52 -12.65 1.27
N VAL A 312 -4.91 -13.61 1.95
CA VAL A 312 -4.00 -14.59 1.34
C VAL A 312 -4.65 -15.42 0.23
N PRO A 313 -5.92 -15.87 0.32
CA PRO A 313 -6.56 -16.58 -0.79
C PRO A 313 -6.64 -15.77 -2.09
N GLY A 314 -6.85 -14.45 -1.99
CA GLY A 314 -6.84 -13.57 -3.16
C GLY A 314 -5.42 -13.40 -3.75
N ALA A 315 -4.41 -13.29 -2.89
CA ALA A 315 -3.01 -13.26 -3.31
C ALA A 315 -2.62 -14.53 -4.08
N GLU A 316 -2.96 -15.70 -3.54
CA GLU A 316 -2.73 -17.01 -4.14
C GLU A 316 -3.41 -17.16 -5.52
N ALA A 317 -4.66 -16.73 -5.63
CA ALA A 317 -5.41 -16.77 -6.87
C ALA A 317 -4.80 -15.86 -7.95
N ILE A 318 -4.38 -14.64 -7.60
CA ILE A 318 -3.71 -13.72 -8.54
C ILE A 318 -2.36 -14.33 -8.96
N ARG A 319 -1.57 -14.82 -8.01
CA ARG A 319 -0.26 -15.42 -8.29
C ARG A 319 -0.36 -16.55 -9.31
N SER A 320 -1.27 -17.48 -9.08
CA SER A 320 -1.46 -18.65 -9.93
C SER A 320 -2.15 -18.32 -11.26
N GLY A 321 -3.12 -17.40 -11.25
CA GLY A 321 -3.94 -17.08 -12.43
C GLY A 321 -3.31 -16.06 -13.37
N ALA A 322 -2.45 -15.15 -12.87
CA ALA A 322 -1.82 -14.12 -13.69
C ALA A 322 -0.33 -14.36 -13.95
N ASP A 323 0.29 -15.36 -13.33
CA ASP A 323 1.72 -15.66 -13.44
C ASP A 323 2.60 -14.42 -13.20
N ILE A 324 2.33 -13.72 -12.10
CA ILE A 324 3.02 -12.51 -11.64
C ILE A 324 3.41 -12.69 -10.18
N LEU A 325 4.50 -12.03 -9.74
CA LEU A 325 4.86 -12.03 -8.32
C LEU A 325 3.78 -11.35 -7.48
N VAL A 326 3.57 -11.84 -6.26
CA VAL A 326 2.53 -11.32 -5.38
C VAL A 326 3.04 -11.11 -3.97
N ALA A 327 2.68 -9.98 -3.38
CA ALA A 327 2.80 -9.73 -1.95
C ALA A 327 1.46 -9.97 -1.25
N ALA A 328 1.49 -10.68 -0.12
CA ALA A 328 0.31 -10.89 0.72
C ALA A 328 0.30 -9.93 1.90
N VAL A 329 -0.86 -9.35 2.18
CA VAL A 329 -1.13 -8.49 3.34
C VAL A 329 -2.41 -8.97 4.03
N GLY A 330 -2.67 -8.57 5.25
CA GLY A 330 -3.95 -8.81 5.92
C GLY A 330 -3.85 -9.55 7.24
N LEU A 331 -3.62 -8.84 8.34
CA LEU A 331 -3.52 -9.37 9.71
C LEU A 331 -2.52 -10.53 9.85
N ILE A 332 -1.44 -10.51 9.08
CA ILE A 332 -0.31 -11.42 9.23
C ILE A 332 0.52 -10.88 10.40
N THR A 333 0.60 -11.63 11.50
CA THR A 333 1.29 -11.23 12.74
C THR A 333 2.19 -12.33 13.28
N ASP A 334 1.86 -13.60 13.00
CA ASP A 334 2.60 -14.76 13.44
C ASP A 334 3.73 -15.11 12.45
N PRO A 335 4.98 -15.31 12.93
CA PRO A 335 6.11 -15.68 12.08
C PRO A 335 5.92 -17.00 11.33
N THR A 336 5.29 -17.99 11.95
CA THR A 336 5.05 -19.30 11.34
C THR A 336 4.05 -19.17 10.19
N GLN A 337 3.00 -18.38 10.39
CA GLN A 337 2.03 -18.07 9.33
C GLN A 337 2.71 -17.36 8.16
N ALA A 338 3.54 -16.34 8.44
CA ALA A 338 4.25 -15.58 7.39
C ALA A 338 5.21 -16.48 6.58
N ASP A 339 5.97 -17.34 7.25
CA ASP A 339 6.87 -18.30 6.58
C ASP A 339 6.08 -19.35 5.77
N ALA A 340 4.96 -19.85 6.30
CA ALA A 340 4.10 -20.80 5.60
C ALA A 340 3.52 -20.21 4.30
N ILE A 341 3.04 -18.98 4.32
CA ILE A 341 2.53 -18.28 3.11
C ILE A 341 3.57 -18.32 1.98
N VAL A 342 4.83 -18.05 2.31
CA VAL A 342 5.93 -18.07 1.33
C VAL A 342 6.29 -19.49 0.92
N ARG A 343 6.47 -20.41 1.89
CA ARG A 343 6.89 -21.79 1.63
C ARG A 343 5.89 -22.60 0.82
N GLU A 344 4.62 -22.34 1.03
CA GLU A 344 3.51 -22.98 0.32
C GLU A 344 3.28 -22.36 -1.06
N GLY A 345 4.01 -21.28 -1.40
CA GLY A 345 3.89 -20.62 -2.69
C GLY A 345 2.60 -19.82 -2.86
N ARG A 346 1.95 -19.44 -1.74
CA ARG A 346 0.71 -18.66 -1.76
C ARG A 346 0.97 -17.18 -2.03
N ALA A 347 2.16 -16.69 -1.70
CA ALA A 347 2.69 -15.39 -2.11
C ALA A 347 4.21 -15.45 -2.19
N ASP A 348 4.83 -14.46 -2.80
CA ASP A 348 6.28 -14.35 -2.96
C ASP A 348 6.93 -13.56 -1.81
N MET A 349 6.16 -12.68 -1.16
CA MET A 349 6.55 -11.94 0.04
C MET A 349 5.32 -11.56 0.89
N VAL A 350 5.56 -11.08 2.10
CA VAL A 350 4.52 -10.56 3.00
C VAL A 350 4.73 -9.08 3.27
N MET A 351 3.64 -8.32 3.30
CA MET A 351 3.62 -6.90 3.66
C MET A 351 2.97 -6.74 5.03
N LEU A 352 3.71 -6.21 5.99
CA LEU A 352 3.25 -6.02 7.36
C LEU A 352 2.98 -4.53 7.62
N ALA A 353 1.81 -4.23 8.17
CA ALA A 353 1.39 -2.87 8.53
C ALA A 353 1.41 -2.68 10.05
N ARG A 354 0.25 -2.81 10.69
CA ARG A 354 0.06 -2.54 12.13
C ARG A 354 1.01 -3.33 13.03
N GLU A 355 1.42 -4.52 12.62
CA GLU A 355 2.39 -5.31 13.39
C GLU A 355 3.75 -4.60 13.45
N LEU A 356 4.23 -4.06 12.34
CA LEU A 356 5.47 -3.27 12.32
C LEU A 356 5.31 -1.88 12.95
N LEU A 357 4.08 -1.36 13.14
CA LEU A 357 3.86 -0.17 13.98
C LEU A 357 4.06 -0.48 15.46
N ARG A 358 3.59 -1.66 15.92
CA ARG A 358 3.73 -2.10 17.30
C ARG A 358 5.16 -2.49 17.63
N ASP A 359 5.81 -3.16 16.69
CA ASP A 359 7.14 -3.72 16.86
C ASP A 359 7.98 -3.63 15.59
N PRO A 360 8.84 -2.61 15.47
CA PRO A 360 9.72 -2.46 14.32
C PRO A 360 10.76 -3.60 14.22
N ASN A 361 11.05 -4.34 15.30
CA ASN A 361 12.00 -5.45 15.35
C ASN A 361 11.34 -6.81 15.08
N TRP A 362 10.08 -6.83 14.66
CA TRP A 362 9.38 -8.08 14.34
C TRP A 362 10.18 -9.00 13.40
N PRO A 363 10.85 -8.53 12.32
CA PRO A 363 11.65 -9.41 11.45
C PRO A 363 12.78 -10.12 12.18
N ILE A 364 13.49 -9.44 13.09
CA ILE A 364 14.56 -10.02 13.90
C ILE A 364 13.97 -11.10 14.84
N ARG A 365 12.86 -10.78 15.52
CA ARG A 365 12.21 -11.75 16.42
C ARG A 365 11.61 -12.94 15.68
N ALA A 366 11.09 -12.73 14.47
CA ALA A 366 10.60 -13.80 13.61
C ALA A 366 11.74 -14.75 13.20
N ALA A 367 12.91 -14.20 12.86
CA ALA A 367 14.10 -15.02 12.55
C ALA A 367 14.55 -15.88 13.73
N LEU A 368 14.52 -15.33 14.95
CA LEU A 368 14.80 -16.10 16.17
C LEU A 368 13.77 -17.20 16.39
N ALA A 369 12.48 -16.87 16.32
CA ALA A 369 11.38 -17.81 16.54
C ALA A 369 11.41 -18.99 15.55
N LEU A 370 11.82 -18.73 14.30
CA LEU A 370 11.91 -19.74 13.24
C LEU A 370 13.28 -20.44 13.17
N GLY A 371 14.22 -20.13 14.08
CA GLY A 371 15.56 -20.71 14.06
C GLY A 371 16.42 -20.26 12.86
N GLN A 372 16.10 -19.11 12.26
CA GLN A 372 16.75 -18.59 11.05
C GLN A 372 17.60 -17.33 11.31
N ALA A 373 18.06 -17.11 12.54
CA ALA A 373 18.83 -15.94 12.94
C ALA A 373 20.09 -15.70 12.04
N ALA A 374 20.77 -16.76 11.62
CA ALA A 374 21.94 -16.68 10.75
C ALA A 374 21.66 -16.10 9.34
N ARG A 375 20.37 -15.92 8.97
CA ARG A 375 19.94 -15.32 7.70
C ARG A 375 19.59 -13.84 7.83
N MET A 376 19.71 -13.29 9.06
CA MET A 376 19.39 -11.90 9.35
C MET A 376 20.66 -11.17 9.76
N SER A 377 20.82 -9.98 9.18
CA SER A 377 21.82 -9.01 9.62
C SER A 377 21.21 -8.03 10.60
N ILE A 378 21.91 -7.68 11.65
CA ILE A 378 21.53 -6.67 12.63
C ILE A 378 22.58 -5.55 12.67
N PRO A 379 22.19 -4.31 13.02
CA PRO A 379 23.15 -3.25 13.25
C PRO A 379 24.17 -3.65 14.32
N CYS A 380 25.46 -3.45 14.07
CA CYS A 380 26.52 -3.82 15.03
C CYS A 380 26.33 -3.10 16.38
N GLN A 381 25.72 -1.89 16.41
CA GLN A 381 25.39 -1.17 17.61
C GLN A 381 24.37 -1.89 18.51
N TYR A 382 23.57 -2.80 17.93
CA TYR A 382 22.56 -3.58 18.65
C TYR A 382 23.01 -5.00 18.99
N TYR A 383 24.25 -5.37 18.63
CA TYR A 383 24.77 -6.73 18.83
C TYR A 383 24.65 -7.21 20.28
N LEU A 384 25.05 -6.38 21.24
CA LEU A 384 24.99 -6.73 22.66
C LEU A 384 23.54 -6.95 23.16
N ALA A 385 22.58 -6.20 22.62
CA ALA A 385 21.16 -6.35 22.99
C ALA A 385 20.55 -7.67 22.50
N TRP A 386 21.14 -8.30 21.51
CA TRP A 386 20.67 -9.56 20.93
C TRP A 386 21.55 -10.76 21.28
N SER A 387 22.73 -10.55 21.86
CA SER A 387 23.71 -11.60 22.16
C SER A 387 23.20 -12.63 23.17
N ASP A 388 22.49 -12.19 24.21
CA ASP A 388 21.86 -13.03 25.25
C ASP A 388 20.61 -13.78 24.76
N ARG A 389 20.05 -13.35 23.62
CA ARG A 389 18.89 -13.95 22.95
C ARG A 389 19.24 -14.80 21.73
N GLY A 390 20.48 -15.27 21.65
CA GLY A 390 21.00 -16.01 20.49
C GLY A 390 21.58 -15.11 19.41
N GLY A 391 21.91 -13.87 19.75
CA GLY A 391 22.47 -12.87 18.85
C GLY A 391 23.84 -13.24 18.25
N SER A 392 24.58 -14.17 18.86
CA SER A 392 25.79 -14.77 18.26
C SER A 392 25.51 -15.53 16.95
N ARG A 393 24.24 -15.73 16.61
CA ARG A 393 23.78 -16.36 15.36
C ARG A 393 23.44 -15.36 14.26
N PHE A 394 23.40 -14.06 14.59
CA PHE A 394 23.19 -12.99 13.61
C PHE A 394 24.50 -12.57 12.96
N ASP A 395 24.42 -12.08 11.74
CA ASP A 395 25.54 -11.45 11.05
C ASP A 395 25.55 -9.94 11.35
N PRO A 396 26.53 -9.40 12.12
CA PRO A 396 26.58 -7.98 12.42
C PRO A 396 27.04 -7.19 11.19
N VAL A 397 26.26 -6.22 10.76
CA VAL A 397 26.62 -5.26 9.71
C VAL A 397 27.30 -4.07 10.36
N ALA A 398 28.57 -3.84 10.02
CA ALA A 398 29.29 -2.62 10.38
C ALA A 398 28.73 -1.43 9.58
N PRO A 399 28.64 -0.22 10.18
CA PRO A 399 28.31 0.98 9.42
C PRO A 399 29.36 1.22 8.34
N GLU A 400 28.92 1.56 7.14
CA GLU A 400 29.83 2.11 6.13
C GLU A 400 30.42 3.42 6.69
N THR A 401 31.73 3.51 6.78
CA THR A 401 32.48 4.68 7.27
C THR A 401 32.47 5.82 6.25
#